data_2067123dce3257fe1696198973cb8a2f
#
_entry.id   2067123dce3257fe1696198973cb8a2f
#
_cell.length_a   1.000
_cell.length_b   1.000
_cell.length_c   1.000
_cell.angle_alpha   90.00
_cell.angle_beta   90.00
_cell.angle_gamma   90.00
#
_symmetry.space_group_name_H-M   'P 1'
#
loop_
_entity.id
_entity.type
_entity.pdbx_description
1 polymer ?
#
loop_
_entity_poly.entity_id
_entity_poly.type
_entity_poly.pdbx_seq_one_letter_code
_entity_poly.pdbx_strand_id
1 'polypeptide(L)'
;MRRAALLSLAALALAGCGTGGLAPEQGADVADGKLLFTQRCGGCHTLREAGTKGSEGNPAGGPNLDAAFSASRSEDFPQDTILQVVHDQIKYAVPPMPRNLVKGDDADNVAAYVAEVAGNPKAKVSLPPGAGGNDPKLLFQSNCGSCHTLADAGTSGTIGPNLDQVKPTMQRAVTQITNGGGGMPPFKGQLTPQQIQALAQYVFESTH
;
A
#
# COMPACT_ATOMS: atom_id res chain seq x y z
N MET A 1 -73.97 -4.37 -23.02
CA MET A 1 -73.06 -3.23 -22.71
C MET A 1 -72.35 -3.59 -21.42
N ARG A 2 -71.12 -4.15 -21.51
CA ARG A 2 -70.28 -4.51 -20.35
C ARG A 2 -69.09 -3.57 -20.38
N ARG A 3 -68.99 -2.66 -19.40
CA ARG A 3 -67.86 -1.74 -19.22
C ARG A 3 -66.80 -2.50 -18.44
N ALA A 4 -65.66 -2.78 -19.10
CA ALA A 4 -64.45 -3.30 -18.48
C ALA A 4 -63.74 -2.13 -17.80
N ALA A 5 -63.59 -2.21 -16.49
CA ALA A 5 -62.78 -1.25 -15.71
C ALA A 5 -61.32 -1.74 -15.75
N LEU A 6 -60.45 -0.96 -16.39
CA LEU A 6 -59.00 -1.13 -16.38
C LEU A 6 -58.47 -0.61 -15.03
N LEU A 7 -58.05 -1.52 -14.15
CA LEU A 7 -57.27 -1.18 -12.96
C LEU A 7 -55.81 -0.99 -13.37
N SER A 8 -55.39 0.29 -13.44
CA SER A 8 -53.99 0.64 -13.57
C SER A 8 -53.28 0.42 -12.24
N LEU A 9 -52.50 -0.62 -12.13
CA LEU A 9 -51.53 -0.80 -11.02
C LEU A 9 -50.39 0.18 -11.25
N ALA A 10 -50.35 1.25 -10.48
CA ALA A 10 -49.17 2.12 -10.37
C ALA A 10 -48.13 1.40 -9.49
N ALA A 11 -47.08 0.83 -10.13
CA ALA A 11 -45.92 0.35 -9.44
C ALA A 11 -45.18 1.56 -8.86
N LEU A 12 -45.29 1.80 -7.55
CA LEU A 12 -44.37 2.68 -6.83
C LEU A 12 -43.00 2.01 -6.84
N ALA A 13 -42.11 2.49 -7.71
CA ALA A 13 -40.69 2.22 -7.58
C ALA A 13 -40.22 2.91 -6.28
N LEU A 14 -40.05 2.16 -5.23
CA LEU A 14 -39.26 2.54 -4.06
C LEU A 14 -37.83 2.76 -4.56
N ALA A 15 -37.53 4.01 -4.91
CA ALA A 15 -36.15 4.44 -5.01
C ALA A 15 -35.57 4.32 -3.60
N GLY A 16 -34.99 3.15 -3.31
CA GLY A 16 -34.15 2.99 -2.15
C GLY A 16 -33.07 4.07 -2.24
N CYS A 17 -32.90 4.85 -1.18
CA CYS A 17 -31.70 5.63 -1.00
C CYS A 17 -30.54 4.62 -0.95
N GLY A 18 -30.10 4.19 -2.13
CA GLY A 18 -28.83 3.54 -2.28
C GLY A 18 -27.80 4.57 -1.83
N THR A 19 -27.20 4.34 -0.68
CA THR A 19 -25.88 4.90 -0.43
C THR A 19 -25.08 4.51 -1.66
N GLY A 20 -24.77 5.47 -2.52
CA GLY A 20 -23.85 5.26 -3.63
C GLY A 20 -22.49 4.95 -3.02
N GLY A 21 -22.34 3.72 -2.56
CA GLY A 21 -21.04 3.16 -2.24
C GLY A 21 -20.24 3.29 -3.52
N LEU A 22 -19.18 4.05 -3.48
CA LEU A 22 -18.17 3.98 -4.50
C LEU A 22 -17.70 2.51 -4.46
N ALA A 23 -18.26 1.68 -5.36
CA ALA A 23 -17.63 0.40 -5.64
C ALA A 23 -16.17 0.76 -5.98
N PRO A 24 -15.19 0.01 -5.45
CA PRO A 24 -13.82 0.22 -5.90
C PRO A 24 -13.90 0.20 -7.42
N GLU A 25 -13.37 1.24 -8.03
CA GLU A 25 -13.21 1.24 -9.48
C GLU A 25 -12.59 -0.11 -9.82
N GLN A 26 -13.27 -0.86 -10.72
CA GLN A 26 -12.77 -2.16 -11.14
C GLN A 26 -11.39 -1.93 -11.76
N GLY A 27 -10.32 -2.18 -10.98
CA GLY A 27 -8.97 -1.95 -11.44
C GLY A 27 -8.02 -1.36 -10.41
N ALA A 28 -8.40 -1.20 -9.14
CA ALA A 28 -7.48 -0.74 -8.12
C ALA A 28 -6.25 -1.67 -8.03
N ASP A 29 -5.05 -1.08 -8.13
CA ASP A 29 -3.79 -1.81 -8.02
C ASP A 29 -3.40 -1.97 -6.55
N VAL A 30 -3.67 -3.15 -6.01
CA VAL A 30 -3.38 -3.50 -4.60
C VAL A 30 -1.87 -3.51 -4.32
N ALA A 31 -1.05 -3.83 -5.32
CA ALA A 31 0.42 -3.83 -5.16
C ALA A 31 0.96 -2.40 -5.07
N ASP A 32 0.46 -1.50 -5.91
CA ASP A 32 0.75 -0.07 -5.81
C ASP A 32 0.20 0.51 -4.50
N GLY A 33 -0.99 0.12 -4.09
CA GLY A 33 -1.58 0.47 -2.80
C GLY A 33 -0.70 0.10 -1.61
N LYS A 34 -0.02 -1.05 -1.64
CA LYS A 34 0.97 -1.45 -0.63
C LYS A 34 2.16 -0.50 -0.58
N LEU A 35 2.69 -0.12 -1.73
CA LEU A 35 3.81 0.81 -1.83
C LEU A 35 3.42 2.18 -1.28
N LEU A 36 2.32 2.74 -1.75
CA LEU A 36 1.78 4.02 -1.31
C LEU A 36 1.49 4.03 0.20
N PHE A 37 0.87 2.97 0.72
CA PHE A 37 0.62 2.83 2.15
C PHE A 37 1.92 2.88 2.95
N THR A 38 2.92 2.10 2.56
CA THR A 38 4.21 2.03 3.25
C THR A 38 4.87 3.40 3.35
N GLN A 39 4.76 4.21 2.28
CA GLN A 39 5.38 5.52 2.20
C GLN A 39 4.60 6.64 2.89
N ARG A 40 3.28 6.64 2.73
CA ARG A 40 2.42 7.76 3.12
C ARG A 40 1.71 7.54 4.46
N CYS A 41 1.45 6.28 4.80
CA CYS A 41 0.63 5.90 5.93
C CYS A 41 1.42 5.15 7.01
N GLY A 42 2.43 4.38 6.59
CA GLY A 42 3.21 3.48 7.46
C GLY A 42 4.03 4.17 8.54
N GLY A 43 4.31 5.47 8.42
CA GLY A 43 4.95 6.26 9.47
C GLY A 43 4.05 6.50 10.69
N CYS A 44 2.73 6.45 10.51
CA CYS A 44 1.76 6.64 11.58
C CYS A 44 0.99 5.36 11.91
N HIS A 45 0.70 4.51 10.92
CA HIS A 45 -0.10 3.31 11.09
C HIS A 45 0.72 2.03 11.12
N THR A 46 0.41 1.17 12.10
CA THR A 46 0.90 -0.21 12.13
C THR A 46 0.03 -1.06 11.21
N LEU A 47 0.66 -1.81 10.32
CA LEU A 47 0.02 -2.81 9.47
C LEU A 47 1.03 -3.94 9.23
N ARG A 48 0.74 -5.12 9.76
CA ARG A 48 1.67 -6.26 9.77
C ARG A 48 2.09 -6.69 8.36
N GLU A 49 1.14 -6.74 7.42
CA GLU A 49 1.43 -7.17 6.05
C GLU A 49 2.35 -6.19 5.32
N ALA A 50 2.22 -4.88 5.59
CA ALA A 50 3.13 -3.85 5.08
C ALA A 50 4.48 -3.81 5.80
N GLY A 51 4.65 -4.53 6.91
CA GLY A 51 5.86 -4.47 7.74
C GLY A 51 6.03 -3.15 8.49
N THR A 52 4.97 -2.33 8.59
CA THR A 52 5.03 -1.03 9.26
C THR A 52 4.72 -1.15 10.74
N LYS A 53 5.42 -0.39 11.56
CA LYS A 53 5.19 -0.32 13.02
C LYS A 53 4.50 0.97 13.45
N GLY A 54 4.33 1.91 12.54
CA GLY A 54 3.70 3.19 12.80
C GLY A 54 4.34 3.95 13.96
N SER A 55 3.52 4.74 14.60
CA SER A 55 3.88 5.48 15.82
C SER A 55 3.17 4.86 17.05
N GLU A 56 3.26 3.55 17.18
CA GLU A 56 2.63 2.78 18.26
C GLU A 56 3.01 3.34 19.63
N GLY A 57 2.00 3.62 20.48
CA GLY A 57 2.21 4.26 21.79
C GLY A 57 2.29 5.80 21.76
N ASN A 58 2.30 6.45 20.60
CA ASN A 58 2.22 7.90 20.49
C ASN A 58 0.73 8.33 20.40
N PRO A 59 0.21 9.18 21.31
CA PRO A 59 -1.17 9.66 21.27
C PRO A 59 -1.54 10.41 19.98
N ALA A 60 -0.55 10.98 19.27
CA ALA A 60 -0.72 11.61 17.97
C ALA A 60 -0.51 10.63 16.80
N GLY A 61 -0.22 9.37 17.10
CA GLY A 61 -0.02 8.32 16.11
C GLY A 61 -1.34 7.75 15.57
N GLY A 62 -1.25 7.08 14.43
CA GLY A 62 -2.38 6.35 13.88
C GLY A 62 -2.62 5.02 14.60
N PRO A 63 -3.86 4.49 14.58
CA PRO A 63 -4.15 3.18 15.14
C PRO A 63 -3.42 2.05 14.38
N ASN A 64 -3.26 0.93 15.09
CA ASN A 64 -2.90 -0.34 14.47
C ASN A 64 -4.10 -0.82 13.64
N LEU A 65 -3.93 -0.89 12.31
CA LEU A 65 -5.02 -1.23 11.39
C LEU A 65 -5.42 -2.70 11.47
N ASP A 66 -4.50 -3.62 11.79
CA ASP A 66 -4.88 -5.01 12.03
C ASP A 66 -5.83 -5.14 13.21
N ALA A 67 -5.58 -4.40 14.29
CA ALA A 67 -6.44 -4.38 15.47
C ALA A 67 -7.78 -3.67 15.16
N ALA A 68 -7.73 -2.54 14.45
CA ALA A 68 -8.92 -1.75 14.12
C ALA A 68 -9.96 -2.53 13.28
N PHE A 69 -9.49 -3.38 12.37
CA PHE A 69 -10.38 -4.15 11.50
C PHE A 69 -10.58 -5.61 11.93
N SER A 70 -10.00 -6.05 13.05
CA SER A 70 -10.13 -7.43 13.52
C SER A 70 -11.58 -7.82 13.85
N ALA A 71 -12.34 -6.93 14.50
CA ALA A 71 -13.75 -7.16 14.80
C ALA A 71 -14.59 -7.24 13.53
N SER A 72 -14.43 -6.31 12.61
CA SER A 72 -15.15 -6.32 11.31
C SER A 72 -14.91 -7.60 10.53
N ARG A 73 -13.69 -8.14 10.59
CA ARG A 73 -13.38 -9.45 9.97
C ARG A 73 -14.05 -10.61 10.66
N SER A 74 -14.13 -10.61 11.99
CA SER A 74 -14.79 -11.68 12.75
C SER A 74 -16.32 -11.66 12.61
N GLU A 75 -16.89 -10.52 12.27
CA GLU A 75 -18.32 -10.32 12.02
C GLU A 75 -18.67 -10.42 10.53
N ASP A 76 -17.75 -10.90 9.69
CA ASP A 76 -17.93 -11.11 8.25
C ASP A 76 -18.41 -9.85 7.49
N PHE A 77 -17.95 -8.65 7.90
CA PHE A 77 -18.24 -7.45 7.12
C PHE A 77 -17.73 -7.60 5.68
N PRO A 78 -18.54 -7.21 4.69
CA PRO A 78 -18.13 -7.22 3.30
C PRO A 78 -16.85 -6.40 3.09
N GLN A 79 -15.97 -6.88 2.20
CA GLN A 79 -14.69 -6.23 1.94
C GLN A 79 -14.86 -4.82 1.36
N ASP A 80 -15.88 -4.59 0.55
CA ASP A 80 -16.24 -3.29 0.02
C ASP A 80 -16.63 -2.28 1.11
N THR A 81 -17.25 -2.75 2.21
CA THR A 81 -17.53 -1.91 3.39
C THR A 81 -16.23 -1.44 4.05
N ILE A 82 -15.26 -2.34 4.24
CA ILE A 82 -13.94 -1.98 4.80
C ILE A 82 -13.21 -1.01 3.87
N LEU A 83 -13.26 -1.26 2.58
CA LEU A 83 -12.67 -0.38 1.55
C LEU A 83 -13.26 1.02 1.62
N GLN A 84 -14.60 1.14 1.68
CA GLN A 84 -15.28 2.41 1.80
C GLN A 84 -14.85 3.18 3.06
N VAL A 85 -14.76 2.49 4.20
CA VAL A 85 -14.30 3.09 5.47
C VAL A 85 -12.89 3.65 5.33
N VAL A 86 -11.98 2.89 4.70
CA VAL A 86 -10.59 3.35 4.51
C VAL A 86 -10.53 4.53 3.55
N HIS A 87 -11.23 4.45 2.42
CA HIS A 87 -11.30 5.55 1.45
C HIS A 87 -11.83 6.84 2.09
N ASP A 88 -12.91 6.73 2.87
CA ASP A 88 -13.50 7.88 3.55
C ASP A 88 -12.58 8.44 4.64
N GLN A 89 -11.82 7.59 5.34
CA GLN A 89 -10.81 8.05 6.29
C GLN A 89 -9.68 8.81 5.60
N ILE A 90 -9.25 8.41 4.42
CA ILE A 90 -8.24 9.14 3.63
C ILE A 90 -8.79 10.51 3.23
N LYS A 91 -10.05 10.56 2.79
CA LYS A 91 -10.69 11.77 2.24
C LYS A 91 -11.15 12.75 3.31
N TYR A 92 -11.75 12.25 4.39
CA TYR A 92 -12.45 13.05 5.40
C TYR A 92 -11.77 13.01 6.77
N ALA A 93 -10.53 12.51 6.86
CA ALA A 93 -9.79 12.41 8.10
C ALA A 93 -9.87 13.69 8.95
N VAL A 94 -9.83 13.51 10.26
CA VAL A 94 -9.72 14.60 11.22
C VAL A 94 -8.36 14.56 11.91
N PRO A 95 -7.81 15.70 12.36
CA PRO A 95 -6.56 15.72 13.08
C PRO A 95 -6.55 14.72 14.25
N PRO A 96 -5.43 14.03 14.50
CA PRO A 96 -4.09 14.26 13.90
C PRO A 96 -3.85 13.66 12.51
N MET A 97 -4.74 12.85 11.97
CA MET A 97 -4.58 12.29 10.62
C MET A 97 -4.77 13.39 9.56
N PRO A 98 -3.79 13.65 8.68
CA PRO A 98 -3.94 14.59 7.58
C PRO A 98 -4.92 14.08 6.53
N ARG A 99 -5.71 14.99 5.94
CA ARG A 99 -6.63 14.66 4.85
C ARG A 99 -5.90 14.55 3.52
N ASN A 100 -6.40 13.67 2.65
CA ASN A 100 -5.97 13.59 1.26
C ASN A 100 -4.46 13.43 1.08
N LEU A 101 -3.82 12.59 1.92
CA LEU A 101 -2.40 12.21 1.76
C LEU A 101 -2.16 11.57 0.39
N VAL A 102 -3.16 10.86 -0.12
CA VAL A 102 -3.27 10.32 -1.47
C VAL A 102 -4.65 10.68 -2.04
N LYS A 103 -4.83 10.70 -3.37
CA LYS A 103 -6.06 11.13 -4.05
C LYS A 103 -6.29 10.34 -5.33
N GLY A 104 -7.54 10.31 -5.82
CA GLY A 104 -7.89 9.59 -7.04
C GLY A 104 -7.46 8.13 -6.94
N ASP A 105 -6.94 7.58 -8.02
CA ASP A 105 -6.52 6.19 -8.13
C ASP A 105 -5.56 5.75 -7.01
N ASP A 106 -4.67 6.64 -6.55
CA ASP A 106 -3.78 6.37 -5.43
C ASP A 106 -4.57 6.11 -4.12
N ALA A 107 -5.66 6.85 -3.89
CA ALA A 107 -6.50 6.64 -2.72
C ALA A 107 -7.29 5.35 -2.81
N ASP A 108 -7.75 5.01 -4.01
CA ASP A 108 -8.45 3.75 -4.29
C ASP A 108 -7.50 2.56 -4.14
N ASN A 109 -6.27 2.65 -4.65
CA ASN A 109 -5.24 1.63 -4.50
C ASN A 109 -4.89 1.38 -3.02
N VAL A 110 -4.68 2.44 -2.23
CA VAL A 110 -4.41 2.31 -0.79
C VAL A 110 -5.61 1.72 -0.06
N ALA A 111 -6.83 2.16 -0.37
CA ALA A 111 -8.05 1.64 0.26
C ALA A 111 -8.25 0.17 -0.05
N ALA A 112 -8.05 -0.25 -1.31
CA ALA A 112 -8.11 -1.64 -1.73
C ALA A 112 -7.06 -2.51 -1.02
N TYR A 113 -5.82 -2.04 -0.94
CA TYR A 113 -4.76 -2.74 -0.23
C TYR A 113 -5.09 -2.94 1.26
N VAL A 114 -5.46 -1.88 1.97
CA VAL A 114 -5.81 -1.98 3.39
C VAL A 114 -7.02 -2.88 3.60
N ALA A 115 -8.04 -2.76 2.74
CA ALA A 115 -9.22 -3.63 2.77
C ALA A 115 -8.89 -5.10 2.49
N GLU A 116 -7.86 -5.40 1.73
CA GLU A 116 -7.40 -6.78 1.52
C GLU A 116 -6.73 -7.36 2.76
N VAL A 117 -5.85 -6.60 3.42
CA VAL A 117 -4.89 -7.17 4.37
C VAL A 117 -5.17 -6.84 5.84
N ALA A 118 -5.78 -5.69 6.18
CA ALA A 118 -5.96 -5.26 7.56
C ALA A 118 -6.89 -6.23 8.32
N GLY A 119 -6.43 -6.69 9.48
CA GLY A 119 -7.14 -7.67 10.29
C GLY A 119 -7.23 -9.08 9.67
N ASN A 120 -6.60 -9.32 8.50
CA ASN A 120 -6.56 -10.62 7.84
C ASN A 120 -5.17 -11.26 7.98
N PRO A 121 -4.97 -12.20 8.94
CA PRO A 121 -3.65 -12.77 9.21
C PRO A 121 -3.11 -13.64 8.06
N LYS A 122 -3.95 -14.05 7.13
CA LYS A 122 -3.58 -14.91 5.99
C LYS A 122 -3.31 -14.13 4.72
N ALA A 123 -3.76 -12.88 4.64
CA ALA A 123 -3.55 -12.06 3.45
C ALA A 123 -2.08 -11.73 3.26
N LYS A 124 -1.67 -11.79 2.00
CA LYS A 124 -0.34 -11.39 1.53
C LYS A 124 -0.46 -10.76 0.15
N VAL A 125 0.11 -9.59 0.00
CA VAL A 125 0.21 -8.92 -1.29
C VAL A 125 1.65 -8.99 -1.77
N SER A 126 1.86 -9.77 -2.83
CA SER A 126 3.16 -9.87 -3.47
C SER A 126 3.37 -8.67 -4.37
N LEU A 127 4.52 -8.01 -4.22
CA LEU A 127 4.92 -6.97 -5.16
C LEU A 127 5.56 -7.63 -6.38
N PRO A 128 5.16 -7.24 -7.60
CA PRO A 128 5.82 -7.71 -8.79
C PRO A 128 7.27 -7.20 -8.84
N PRO A 129 8.19 -7.93 -9.51
CA PRO A 129 9.53 -7.42 -9.74
C PRO A 129 9.49 -6.03 -10.41
N GLY A 130 10.25 -5.09 -9.86
CA GLY A 130 10.23 -3.70 -10.34
C GLY A 130 9.05 -2.85 -9.86
N ALA A 131 8.23 -3.35 -8.94
CA ALA A 131 7.22 -2.54 -8.28
C ALA A 131 7.88 -1.30 -7.64
N GLY A 132 7.23 -0.15 -7.77
CA GLY A 132 7.83 1.16 -7.46
C GLY A 132 8.08 1.99 -8.73
N GLY A 133 7.74 1.46 -9.91
CA GLY A 133 7.86 2.16 -11.19
C GLY A 133 9.31 2.58 -11.46
N ASN A 134 9.53 3.89 -11.66
CA ASN A 134 10.85 4.48 -11.83
C ASN A 134 11.31 5.30 -10.61
N ASP A 135 10.53 5.33 -9.53
CA ASP A 135 10.96 5.97 -8.28
C ASP A 135 11.99 5.08 -7.57
N PRO A 136 13.25 5.51 -7.45
CA PRO A 136 14.30 4.66 -6.93
C PRO A 136 14.16 4.36 -5.43
N LYS A 137 13.53 5.25 -4.66
CA LYS A 137 13.22 5.01 -3.24
C LYS A 137 12.19 3.92 -3.09
N LEU A 138 11.14 3.94 -3.92
CA LEU A 138 10.11 2.90 -3.98
C LEU A 138 10.65 1.57 -4.42
N LEU A 139 11.45 1.57 -5.48
CA LEU A 139 12.16 0.38 -5.94
C LEU A 139 13.03 -0.23 -4.85
N PHE A 140 13.72 0.61 -4.06
CA PHE A 140 14.52 0.15 -2.93
C PHE A 140 13.67 -0.47 -1.84
N GLN A 141 12.61 0.21 -1.41
CA GLN A 141 11.69 -0.28 -0.38
C GLN A 141 11.07 -1.63 -0.75
N SER A 142 10.65 -1.77 -2.01
CA SER A 142 9.97 -2.99 -2.49
C SER A 142 10.90 -4.18 -2.74
N ASN A 143 12.13 -3.94 -3.19
CA ASN A 143 13.02 -5.01 -3.65
C ASN A 143 14.22 -5.25 -2.73
N CYS A 144 14.64 -4.24 -1.96
CA CYS A 144 15.88 -4.27 -1.19
C CYS A 144 15.65 -4.11 0.32
N GLY A 145 14.59 -3.39 0.72
CA GLY A 145 14.34 -2.96 2.10
C GLY A 145 14.06 -4.10 3.08
N SER A 146 13.60 -5.25 2.62
CA SER A 146 13.43 -6.44 3.47
C SER A 146 14.77 -7.03 3.95
N CYS A 147 15.84 -6.82 3.18
CA CYS A 147 17.17 -7.34 3.49
C CYS A 147 18.13 -6.27 3.98
N HIS A 148 18.03 -5.03 3.48
CA HIS A 148 18.98 -3.95 3.76
C HIS A 148 18.38 -2.85 4.63
N THR A 149 19.20 -2.33 5.55
CA THR A 149 18.96 -1.05 6.22
C THR A 149 19.45 0.08 5.34
N LEU A 150 18.59 1.09 5.12
CA LEU A 150 18.91 2.38 4.53
C LEU A 150 18.00 3.43 5.18
N ALA A 151 18.57 4.37 5.93
CA ALA A 151 17.82 5.34 6.73
C ALA A 151 16.92 6.24 5.88
N ASP A 152 17.43 6.72 4.73
CA ASP A 152 16.63 7.55 3.82
C ASP A 152 15.40 6.81 3.27
N ALA A 153 15.54 5.52 2.99
CA ALA A 153 14.42 4.68 2.56
C ALA A 153 13.46 4.28 3.71
N GLY A 154 13.81 4.55 4.95
CA GLY A 154 13.04 4.13 6.13
C GLY A 154 13.05 2.60 6.32
N THR A 155 14.06 1.89 5.83
CA THR A 155 14.15 0.43 5.91
C THR A 155 15.10 -0.02 7.00
N SER A 156 14.85 -1.21 7.57
CA SER A 156 15.61 -1.77 8.70
C SER A 156 15.94 -3.26 8.53
N GLY A 157 16.02 -3.73 7.29
CA GLY A 157 16.40 -5.13 6.99
C GLY A 157 17.80 -5.45 7.51
N THR A 158 17.97 -6.66 8.08
CA THR A 158 19.22 -7.09 8.73
C THR A 158 19.85 -8.34 8.10
N ILE A 159 19.28 -8.84 7.01
CA ILE A 159 19.80 -10.00 6.28
C ILE A 159 21.03 -9.59 5.46
N GLY A 160 20.97 -8.45 4.80
CA GLY A 160 22.08 -7.84 4.10
C GLY A 160 22.79 -6.78 4.95
N PRO A 161 23.90 -6.23 4.47
CA PRO A 161 24.60 -5.18 5.18
C PRO A 161 23.78 -3.89 5.30
N ASN A 162 24.02 -3.16 6.39
CA ASN A 162 23.51 -1.79 6.56
C ASN A 162 24.24 -0.85 5.59
N LEU A 163 23.51 -0.29 4.64
CA LEU A 163 24.08 0.51 3.55
C LEU A 163 24.57 1.89 4.03
N ASP A 164 23.96 2.45 5.07
CA ASP A 164 24.42 3.70 5.69
C ASP A 164 25.83 3.56 6.28
N GLN A 165 26.21 2.33 6.67
CA GLN A 165 27.54 2.03 7.20
C GLN A 165 28.52 1.62 6.09
N VAL A 166 28.07 0.82 5.11
CA VAL A 166 28.93 0.29 4.03
C VAL A 166 29.28 1.38 3.03
N LYS A 167 28.36 2.32 2.77
CA LYS A 167 28.53 3.43 1.82
C LYS A 167 29.11 2.98 0.48
N PRO A 168 28.39 2.15 -0.28
CA PRO A 168 28.92 1.58 -1.50
C PRO A 168 29.16 2.63 -2.56
N THR A 169 30.24 2.51 -3.33
CA THR A 169 30.42 3.32 -4.52
C THR A 169 29.33 3.01 -5.55
N MET A 170 29.00 3.97 -6.42
CA MET A 170 28.05 3.81 -7.51
C MET A 170 28.33 2.54 -8.33
N GLN A 171 29.56 2.34 -8.75
CA GLN A 171 29.98 1.17 -9.56
C GLN A 171 29.76 -0.16 -8.83
N ARG A 172 30.07 -0.18 -7.53
CA ARG A 172 29.85 -1.37 -6.70
C ARG A 172 28.37 -1.68 -6.55
N ALA A 173 27.54 -0.65 -6.33
CA ALA A 173 26.12 -0.82 -6.23
C ALA A 173 25.50 -1.36 -7.53
N VAL A 174 25.84 -0.78 -8.68
CA VAL A 174 25.39 -1.29 -9.99
C VAL A 174 25.78 -2.76 -10.19
N THR A 175 27.04 -3.12 -9.91
CA THR A 175 27.54 -4.48 -10.11
C THR A 175 26.82 -5.46 -9.20
N GLN A 176 26.66 -5.11 -7.92
CA GLN A 176 26.01 -5.96 -6.93
C GLN A 176 24.52 -6.14 -7.19
N ILE A 177 23.79 -5.07 -7.55
CA ILE A 177 22.36 -5.16 -7.91
C ILE A 177 22.20 -6.01 -9.17
N THR A 178 23.05 -5.84 -10.16
CA THR A 178 22.97 -6.58 -11.43
C THR A 178 23.19 -8.05 -11.25
N ASN A 179 24.29 -8.44 -10.57
CA ASN A 179 24.79 -9.80 -10.57
C ASN A 179 24.50 -10.58 -9.28
N GLY A 180 24.10 -9.89 -8.22
CA GLY A 180 23.94 -10.51 -6.91
C GLY A 180 25.27 -10.93 -6.29
N GLY A 181 25.21 -11.88 -5.37
CA GLY A 181 26.35 -12.49 -4.70
C GLY A 181 26.32 -12.31 -3.19
N GLY A 182 26.98 -13.22 -2.45
CA GLY A 182 26.99 -13.20 -0.98
C GLY A 182 25.60 -13.38 -0.34
N GLY A 183 24.69 -14.10 -0.99
CA GLY A 183 23.30 -14.27 -0.55
C GLY A 183 22.32 -13.27 -1.15
N MET A 184 22.78 -12.20 -1.79
CA MET A 184 21.94 -11.26 -2.51
C MET A 184 21.55 -11.85 -3.89
N PRO A 185 20.25 -11.89 -4.26
CA PRO A 185 19.83 -12.36 -5.57
C PRO A 185 20.24 -11.38 -6.68
N PRO A 186 20.44 -11.84 -7.93
CA PRO A 186 20.63 -10.96 -9.06
C PRO A 186 19.32 -10.35 -9.50
N PHE A 187 19.32 -9.04 -9.80
CA PHE A 187 18.17 -8.33 -10.31
C PHE A 187 18.20 -8.13 -11.84
N LYS A 188 19.25 -8.57 -12.51
CA LYS A 188 19.30 -8.61 -13.99
C LYS A 188 18.15 -9.46 -14.52
N GLY A 189 17.34 -8.88 -15.40
CA GLY A 189 16.13 -9.50 -15.95
C GLY A 189 14.87 -9.37 -15.10
N GLN A 190 15.00 -8.92 -13.85
CA GLN A 190 13.88 -8.56 -12.98
C GLN A 190 13.63 -7.05 -13.01
N LEU A 191 14.71 -6.28 -12.99
CA LEU A 191 14.70 -4.83 -13.14
C LEU A 191 15.30 -4.43 -14.49
N THR A 192 14.82 -3.33 -15.06
CA THR A 192 15.41 -2.76 -16.27
C THR A 192 16.81 -2.17 -15.97
N PRO A 193 17.69 -2.04 -16.95
CA PRO A 193 18.98 -1.37 -16.76
C PRO A 193 18.83 0.04 -16.16
N GLN A 194 17.79 0.78 -16.56
CA GLN A 194 17.50 2.12 -16.05
C GLN A 194 17.12 2.09 -14.58
N GLN A 195 16.31 1.13 -14.14
CA GLN A 195 15.94 0.94 -12.74
C GLN A 195 17.15 0.55 -11.88
N ILE A 196 18.03 -0.30 -12.39
CA ILE A 196 19.28 -0.69 -11.72
C ILE A 196 20.18 0.54 -11.53
N GLN A 197 20.32 1.37 -12.56
CA GLN A 197 21.10 2.61 -12.46
C GLN A 197 20.48 3.59 -11.45
N ALA A 198 19.17 3.80 -11.52
CA ALA A 198 18.45 4.68 -10.61
C ALA A 198 18.57 4.23 -9.15
N LEU A 199 18.45 2.92 -8.88
CA LEU A 199 18.64 2.34 -7.55
C LEU A 199 20.07 2.55 -7.03
N ALA A 200 21.07 2.29 -7.87
CA ALA A 200 22.46 2.45 -7.49
C ALA A 200 22.79 3.92 -7.20
N GLN A 201 22.26 4.83 -8.02
CA GLN A 201 22.38 6.29 -7.80
C GLN A 201 21.73 6.68 -6.48
N TYR A 202 20.51 6.26 -6.23
CA TYR A 202 19.78 6.54 -5.00
C TYR A 202 20.53 6.06 -3.75
N VAL A 203 21.01 4.81 -3.76
CA VAL A 203 21.80 4.27 -2.65
C VAL A 203 23.08 5.07 -2.42
N PHE A 204 23.77 5.44 -3.50
CA PHE A 204 24.98 6.26 -3.41
C PHE A 204 24.69 7.64 -2.80
N GLU A 205 23.68 8.35 -3.32
CA GLU A 205 23.30 9.69 -2.84
C GLU A 205 22.79 9.68 -1.41
N SER A 206 22.05 8.64 -1.02
CA SER A 206 21.51 8.51 0.34
C SER A 206 22.56 8.19 1.40
N THR A 207 23.75 7.73 0.99
CA THR A 207 24.79 7.28 1.93
C THR A 207 26.04 8.17 1.95
N HIS A 208 26.16 9.13 1.04
CA HIS A 208 27.29 10.05 0.92
C HIS A 208 26.88 11.51 1.07
#